data_09c215bdf50e92130469581023afb427
#
_entry.id   09c215bdf50e92130469581023afb427
#
_cell.length_a   1.000
_cell.length_b   1.000
_cell.length_c   1.000
_cell.angle_alpha   90.00
_cell.angle_beta   90.00
_cell.angle_gamma   90.00
#
_symmetry.space_group_name_H-M   'P 1'
#
loop_
_entity.id
_entity.type
_entity.pdbx_description
1 polymer ?
#
loop_
_entity_poly.entity_id
_entity_poly.type
_entity_poly.pdbx_seq_one_letter_code
_entity_poly.pdbx_strand_id
1 'polypeptide(L)'
;MVIEELTLEEKIGQLFMIELDEKGIDDKTIEMIQKYKIGGSILYSKNYQSYEEMVRMINQLKEINQVNKIPLWIAIDQEGGRVNRMPKEVVPLKNAFDIAKTKDIELVKKSGQVMGKMLKETGINMNFAPVLDIKRFKDIHAIGNRCYGENVQEVETYGIEVMKQIQKQGIVSVIKHFPGHGRTKKDSHFFLPTIRTRQEELEETDVHPFQRAIQEGADAIMVGHIKVKKMDEKYPASLSEKIVGQKLRTDWNYKGLVVTDDIKML
;
A
#
# COMPACT_ATOMS: atom_id res chain seq x y z
N MET A 1 20.42 -1.14 14.49
CA MET A 1 19.60 -0.56 15.58
C MET A 1 18.61 -1.61 16.02
N VAL A 2 18.52 -1.84 17.30
CA VAL A 2 17.63 -2.87 17.87
C VAL A 2 16.43 -2.14 18.48
N ILE A 3 15.24 -2.70 18.34
CA ILE A 3 13.98 -2.08 18.80
C ILE A 3 13.97 -1.81 20.31
N GLU A 4 14.78 -2.55 21.07
CA GLU A 4 14.99 -2.40 22.50
C GLU A 4 15.69 -1.08 22.87
N GLU A 5 16.45 -0.47 21.95
CA GLU A 5 17.13 0.81 22.16
C GLU A 5 16.22 2.03 22.02
N LEU A 6 14.97 1.82 21.61
CA LEU A 6 13.98 2.88 21.47
C LEU A 6 13.20 3.09 22.76
N THR A 7 12.92 4.36 23.09
CA THR A 7 11.98 4.69 24.16
C THR A 7 10.56 4.28 23.80
N LEU A 8 9.65 4.29 24.78
CA LEU A 8 8.25 3.97 24.53
C LEU A 8 7.61 4.99 23.56
N GLU A 9 7.92 6.27 23.73
CA GLU A 9 7.45 7.36 22.86
C GLU A 9 7.94 7.16 21.42
N GLU A 10 9.22 6.83 21.24
CA GLU A 10 9.77 6.52 19.91
C GLU A 10 9.06 5.32 19.28
N LYS A 11 8.82 4.25 20.04
CA LYS A 11 8.07 3.07 19.56
C LYS A 11 6.64 3.41 19.16
N ILE A 12 5.95 4.22 19.95
CA ILE A 12 4.57 4.66 19.64
C ILE A 12 4.58 5.53 18.38
N GLY A 13 5.49 6.49 18.27
CA GLY A 13 5.60 7.35 17.09
C GLY A 13 5.77 6.54 15.80
N GLN A 14 6.59 5.49 15.83
CA GLN A 14 6.86 4.63 14.67
C GLN A 14 5.61 3.87 14.16
N LEU A 15 4.52 3.80 14.94
CA LEU A 15 3.26 3.19 14.49
C LEU A 15 2.42 4.11 13.60
N PHE A 16 2.80 5.38 13.46
CA PHE A 16 2.00 6.37 12.74
C PHE A 16 2.67 6.83 11.45
N MET A 17 1.86 6.89 10.39
CA MET A 17 2.17 7.58 9.15
C MET A 17 1.15 8.69 8.95
N ILE A 18 1.60 9.89 8.60
CA ILE A 18 0.73 11.06 8.41
C ILE A 18 0.68 11.49 6.95
N GLU A 19 -0.41 12.11 6.54
CA GLU A 19 -0.46 12.90 5.32
C GLU A 19 0.09 14.32 5.58
N LEU A 20 0.63 14.92 4.54
CA LEU A 20 1.02 16.34 4.60
C LEU A 20 -0.18 17.23 4.31
N ASP A 21 -0.15 18.46 4.87
CA ASP A 21 -1.09 19.51 4.48
C ASP A 21 -0.97 19.84 2.98
N GLU A 22 -2.02 20.46 2.41
CA GLU A 22 -2.01 20.87 1.00
C GLU A 22 -0.89 21.88 0.68
N LYS A 23 -0.46 22.65 1.68
CA LYS A 23 0.65 23.60 1.57
C LYS A 23 2.04 22.97 1.73
N GLY A 24 2.09 21.62 1.90
CA GLY A 24 3.32 20.88 2.09
C GLY A 24 3.73 20.77 3.57
N ILE A 25 5.01 21.01 3.86
CA ILE A 25 5.57 20.87 5.20
C ILE A 25 5.29 22.13 6.02
N ASP A 26 4.53 21.97 7.09
CA ASP A 26 4.20 23.01 8.09
C ASP A 26 4.84 22.71 9.45
N ASP A 27 4.69 23.65 10.41
CA ASP A 27 5.23 23.50 11.76
C ASP A 27 4.69 22.25 12.47
N LYS A 28 3.43 21.88 12.20
CA LYS A 28 2.82 20.66 12.74
C LYS A 28 3.50 19.40 12.20
N THR A 29 3.78 19.36 10.91
CA THR A 29 4.55 18.27 10.30
C THR A 29 5.94 18.14 10.93
N ILE A 30 6.62 19.26 11.13
CA ILE A 30 7.94 19.29 11.79
C ILE A 30 7.82 18.76 13.22
N GLU A 31 6.84 19.22 14.00
CA GLU A 31 6.58 18.72 15.35
C GLU A 31 6.31 17.21 15.38
N MET A 32 5.47 16.70 14.46
CA MET A 32 5.16 15.28 14.36
C MET A 32 6.42 14.45 14.10
N ILE A 33 7.30 14.89 13.23
CA ILE A 33 8.55 14.20 12.93
C ILE A 33 9.54 14.31 14.09
N GLN A 34 9.82 15.52 14.57
CA GLN A 34 10.92 15.76 15.50
C GLN A 34 10.58 15.41 16.95
N LYS A 35 9.35 15.71 17.40
CA LYS A 35 8.91 15.49 18.78
C LYS A 35 8.25 14.12 18.95
N TYR A 36 7.28 13.79 18.09
CA TYR A 36 6.52 12.55 18.21
C TYR A 36 7.17 11.37 17.49
N LYS A 37 8.27 11.56 16.75
CA LYS A 37 9.07 10.49 16.14
C LYS A 37 8.26 9.56 15.24
N ILE A 38 7.33 10.13 14.45
CA ILE A 38 6.46 9.32 13.56
C ILE A 38 7.25 8.46 12.59
N GLY A 39 6.66 7.32 12.21
CA GLY A 39 7.29 6.35 11.33
C GLY A 39 7.33 6.76 9.86
N GLY A 40 6.38 7.56 9.39
CA GLY A 40 6.32 7.92 7.98
C GLY A 40 5.40 9.07 7.62
N SER A 41 5.49 9.43 6.33
CA SER A 41 4.59 10.38 5.68
C SER A 41 4.15 9.85 4.32
N ILE A 42 2.86 10.02 3.99
CA ILE A 42 2.32 9.71 2.67
C ILE A 42 2.17 10.99 1.85
N LEU A 43 2.57 10.92 0.57
CA LEU A 43 2.52 12.01 -0.38
C LEU A 43 1.36 11.86 -1.35
N TYR A 44 0.68 12.97 -1.60
CA TYR A 44 -0.38 13.09 -2.59
C TYR A 44 -0.03 14.12 -3.65
N SER A 45 -0.63 14.03 -4.84
CA SER A 45 -0.40 14.99 -5.93
C SER A 45 -0.74 16.43 -5.58
N LYS A 46 -1.49 16.68 -4.52
CA LYS A 46 -1.78 18.04 -4.00
C LYS A 46 -0.59 18.71 -3.31
N ASN A 47 0.41 17.93 -2.89
CA ASN A 47 1.53 18.43 -2.10
C ASN A 47 2.63 19.11 -2.93
N TYR A 48 2.63 18.95 -4.26
CA TYR A 48 3.64 19.51 -5.18
C TYR A 48 3.04 19.76 -6.55
N GLN A 49 3.62 20.69 -7.31
CA GLN A 49 3.16 21.05 -8.65
C GLN A 49 4.12 20.53 -9.75
N SER A 50 5.41 20.31 -9.42
CA SER A 50 6.45 19.88 -10.33
C SER A 50 7.31 18.75 -9.74
N TYR A 51 8.08 18.09 -10.60
CA TYR A 51 9.04 17.07 -10.20
C TYR A 51 10.12 17.65 -9.26
N GLU A 52 10.59 18.85 -9.56
CA GLU A 52 11.58 19.54 -8.73
C GLU A 52 11.04 19.84 -7.33
N GLU A 53 9.80 20.33 -7.22
CA GLU A 53 9.16 20.59 -5.93
C GLU A 53 8.96 19.30 -5.12
N MET A 54 8.55 18.22 -5.78
CA MET A 54 8.42 16.90 -5.16
C MET A 54 9.75 16.43 -4.56
N VAL A 55 10.83 16.47 -5.33
CA VAL A 55 12.17 16.04 -4.86
C VAL A 55 12.66 16.96 -3.74
N ARG A 56 12.46 18.27 -3.85
CA ARG A 56 12.82 19.24 -2.81
C ARG A 56 12.11 18.94 -1.50
N MET A 57 10.79 18.73 -1.56
CA MET A 57 9.98 18.39 -0.38
C MET A 57 10.41 17.07 0.26
N ILE A 58 10.70 16.04 -0.52
CA ILE A 58 11.20 14.75 -0.02
C ILE A 58 12.55 14.95 0.70
N ASN A 59 13.45 15.76 0.15
CA ASN A 59 14.73 16.07 0.79
C ASN A 59 14.54 16.83 2.10
N GLN A 60 13.63 17.81 2.14
CA GLN A 60 13.29 18.54 3.38
C GLN A 60 12.75 17.60 4.47
N LEU A 61 11.86 16.66 4.13
CA LEU A 61 11.37 15.66 5.09
C LEU A 61 12.51 14.80 5.66
N LYS A 62 13.46 14.38 4.82
CA LYS A 62 14.64 13.63 5.26
C LYS A 62 15.54 14.46 6.16
N GLU A 63 15.72 15.73 5.85
CA GLU A 63 16.52 16.68 6.63
C GLU A 63 15.91 16.94 8.01
N ILE A 64 14.59 17.19 8.07
CA ILE A 64 13.84 17.34 9.32
C ILE A 64 13.97 16.08 10.21
N ASN A 65 14.01 14.89 9.57
CA ASN A 65 14.11 13.61 10.27
C ASN A 65 15.54 13.27 10.76
N GLN A 66 16.57 14.02 10.39
CA GLN A 66 17.97 13.70 10.80
C GLN A 66 18.19 13.65 12.31
N VAL A 67 17.34 14.29 13.09
CA VAL A 67 17.38 14.23 14.56
C VAL A 67 16.87 12.90 15.14
N ASN A 68 16.30 12.04 14.30
CA ASN A 68 15.72 10.78 14.70
C ASN A 68 16.66 9.60 14.38
N LYS A 69 16.59 8.54 15.18
CA LYS A 69 17.39 7.33 15.00
C LYS A 69 16.92 6.50 13.80
N ILE A 70 15.62 6.56 13.48
CA ILE A 70 14.98 5.76 12.44
C ILE A 70 14.70 6.60 11.20
N PRO A 71 15.11 6.15 10.00
CA PRO A 71 14.75 6.81 8.76
C PRO A 71 13.23 6.88 8.56
N LEU A 72 12.75 8.00 8.04
CA LEU A 72 11.32 8.20 7.77
C LEU A 72 10.88 7.37 6.56
N TRP A 73 9.76 6.66 6.67
CA TRP A 73 9.06 6.13 5.51
C TRP A 73 8.42 7.29 4.73
N ILE A 74 8.75 7.38 3.45
CA ILE A 74 8.14 8.33 2.52
C ILE A 74 7.37 7.49 1.51
N ALA A 75 6.06 7.48 1.69
CA ALA A 75 5.15 6.61 0.97
C ALA A 75 4.33 7.36 -0.09
N ILE A 76 3.86 6.62 -1.07
CA ILE A 76 3.00 7.12 -2.14
C ILE A 76 2.06 6.01 -2.65
N ASP A 77 0.88 6.40 -3.17
CA ASP A 77 0.03 5.53 -3.98
C ASP A 77 0.35 5.70 -5.47
N GLN A 78 1.39 5.05 -5.94
CA GLN A 78 1.72 5.06 -7.35
C GLN A 78 1.39 3.70 -7.97
N GLU A 79 0.15 3.56 -8.49
CA GLU A 79 -0.37 2.32 -9.08
C GLU A 79 -0.30 2.36 -10.62
N GLY A 80 -0.32 3.55 -11.19
CA GLY A 80 -0.57 3.80 -12.61
C GLY A 80 -2.06 4.03 -12.91
N GLY A 81 -2.36 4.40 -14.15
CA GLY A 81 -3.72 4.75 -14.55
C GLY A 81 -4.29 5.92 -13.73
N ARG A 82 -5.48 5.74 -13.17
CA ARG A 82 -6.16 6.78 -12.39
C ARG A 82 -5.52 7.08 -11.02
N VAL A 83 -4.78 6.13 -10.47
CA VAL A 83 -4.06 6.29 -9.20
C VAL A 83 -2.60 6.57 -9.52
N ASN A 84 -2.36 7.78 -9.97
CA ASN A 84 -1.06 8.33 -10.31
C ASN A 84 -0.83 9.60 -9.50
N ARG A 85 0.24 9.62 -8.72
CA ARG A 85 0.60 10.76 -7.87
C ARG A 85 1.80 11.53 -8.39
N MET A 86 2.45 11.00 -9.44
CA MET A 86 3.59 11.71 -10.04
C MET A 86 3.14 13.04 -10.68
N PRO A 87 4.01 14.04 -10.69
CA PRO A 87 3.76 15.32 -11.36
C PRO A 87 3.46 15.13 -12.85
N LYS A 88 2.76 16.11 -13.45
CA LYS A 88 2.28 16.04 -14.84
C LYS A 88 3.40 15.94 -15.89
N GLU A 89 4.61 16.33 -15.54
CA GLU A 89 5.81 16.22 -16.38
C GLU A 89 6.26 14.77 -16.57
N VAL A 90 5.88 13.90 -15.64
CA VAL A 90 6.22 12.47 -15.67
C VAL A 90 5.19 11.72 -16.49
N VAL A 91 5.66 10.98 -17.50
CA VAL A 91 4.77 10.16 -18.34
C VAL A 91 4.03 9.14 -17.48
N PRO A 92 2.68 9.16 -17.46
CA PRO A 92 1.91 8.26 -16.62
C PRO A 92 2.00 6.82 -17.12
N LEU A 93 2.14 5.89 -16.18
CA LEU A 93 2.02 4.46 -16.47
C LEU A 93 0.56 4.09 -16.76
N LYS A 94 0.36 3.11 -17.64
CA LYS A 94 -0.95 2.50 -17.87
C LYS A 94 -1.49 1.88 -16.57
N ASN A 95 -2.81 1.71 -16.46
CA ASN A 95 -3.39 1.00 -15.33
C ASN A 95 -3.03 -0.50 -15.36
N ALA A 96 -3.06 -1.12 -14.20
CA ALA A 96 -2.68 -2.50 -13.98
C ALA A 96 -3.44 -3.48 -14.88
N PHE A 97 -4.76 -3.28 -15.02
CA PHE A 97 -5.61 -4.18 -15.80
C PHE A 97 -5.30 -4.16 -17.30
N ASP A 98 -5.04 -2.98 -17.87
CA ASP A 98 -4.70 -2.87 -19.29
C ASP A 98 -3.33 -3.48 -19.58
N ILE A 99 -2.37 -3.34 -18.66
CA ILE A 99 -1.06 -3.99 -18.77
C ILE A 99 -1.23 -5.52 -18.70
N ALA A 100 -1.96 -6.03 -17.71
CA ALA A 100 -2.20 -7.47 -17.55
C ALA A 100 -2.95 -8.10 -18.76
N LYS A 101 -3.90 -7.36 -19.34
CA LYS A 101 -4.64 -7.80 -20.54
C LYS A 101 -3.77 -8.05 -21.77
N THR A 102 -2.60 -7.49 -21.85
CA THR A 102 -1.66 -7.78 -22.95
C THR A 102 -1.15 -9.22 -22.90
N LYS A 103 -1.22 -9.87 -21.73
CA LYS A 103 -0.63 -11.16 -21.42
C LYS A 103 0.88 -11.25 -21.67
N ASP A 104 1.53 -10.11 -21.82
CA ASP A 104 2.97 -9.98 -22.01
C ASP A 104 3.65 -9.79 -20.66
N ILE A 105 4.27 -10.86 -20.15
CA ILE A 105 4.95 -10.86 -18.84
C ILE A 105 6.15 -9.91 -18.83
N GLU A 106 6.82 -9.71 -19.95
CA GLU A 106 7.96 -8.79 -20.02
C GLU A 106 7.50 -7.33 -19.94
N LEU A 107 6.35 -6.99 -20.51
CA LEU A 107 5.74 -5.68 -20.33
C LEU A 107 5.32 -5.45 -18.87
N VAL A 108 4.76 -6.46 -18.22
CA VAL A 108 4.40 -6.41 -16.79
C VAL A 108 5.65 -6.16 -15.93
N LYS A 109 6.72 -6.92 -16.14
CA LYS A 109 8.01 -6.71 -15.47
C LYS A 109 8.53 -5.30 -15.69
N LYS A 110 8.53 -4.85 -16.93
CA LYS A 110 8.99 -3.51 -17.31
C LYS A 110 8.22 -2.41 -16.59
N SER A 111 6.89 -2.57 -16.45
CA SER A 111 6.06 -1.59 -15.74
C SER A 111 6.45 -1.48 -14.26
N GLY A 112 6.67 -2.60 -13.56
CA GLY A 112 7.14 -2.61 -12.19
C GLY A 112 8.54 -2.04 -12.01
N GLN A 113 9.46 -2.35 -12.94
CA GLN A 113 10.82 -1.78 -12.94
C GLN A 113 10.80 -0.27 -13.11
N VAL A 114 10.04 0.24 -14.08
CA VAL A 114 9.90 1.68 -14.32
C VAL A 114 9.30 2.37 -13.12
N MET A 115 8.24 1.79 -12.55
CA MET A 115 7.59 2.32 -11.34
C MET A 115 8.59 2.42 -10.18
N GLY A 116 9.27 1.33 -9.85
CA GLY A 116 10.23 1.31 -8.75
C GLY A 116 11.42 2.25 -8.97
N LYS A 117 11.97 2.29 -10.20
CA LYS A 117 13.07 3.19 -10.55
C LYS A 117 12.66 4.65 -10.42
N MET A 118 11.52 5.02 -10.97
CA MET A 118 10.96 6.36 -10.89
C MET A 118 10.82 6.83 -9.43
N LEU A 119 10.29 5.98 -8.56
CA LEU A 119 10.14 6.30 -7.13
C LEU A 119 11.50 6.43 -6.44
N LYS A 120 12.43 5.55 -6.72
CA LYS A 120 13.79 5.62 -6.16
C LYS A 120 14.49 6.93 -6.52
N GLU A 121 14.38 7.38 -7.75
CA GLU A 121 14.99 8.62 -8.23
C GLU A 121 14.41 9.87 -7.57
N THR A 122 13.14 9.84 -7.13
CA THR A 122 12.55 10.93 -6.31
C THR A 122 12.96 10.88 -4.85
N GLY A 123 13.47 9.73 -4.38
CA GLY A 123 13.81 9.51 -2.97
C GLY A 123 12.68 8.93 -2.13
N ILE A 124 11.56 8.54 -2.73
CA ILE A 124 10.50 7.74 -2.12
C ILE A 124 11.05 6.35 -1.82
N ASN A 125 10.65 5.76 -0.68
CA ASN A 125 11.14 4.46 -0.25
C ASN A 125 10.02 3.42 0.02
N MET A 126 8.73 3.81 -0.11
CA MET A 126 7.59 2.92 0.06
C MET A 126 6.51 3.24 -0.99
N ASN A 127 5.95 2.20 -1.61
CA ASN A 127 4.83 2.34 -2.55
C ASN A 127 3.65 1.49 -2.14
N PHE A 128 2.46 2.08 -2.00
CA PHE A 128 1.22 1.36 -1.75
C PHE A 128 0.66 0.75 -3.04
N ALA A 129 1.44 -0.17 -3.61
CA ALA A 129 1.16 -0.98 -4.79
C ALA A 129 2.01 -2.26 -4.74
N PRO A 130 1.55 -3.33 -5.42
CA PRO A 130 0.39 -3.46 -6.31
C PRO A 130 -0.93 -3.75 -5.57
N VAL A 131 -2.04 -3.54 -6.30
CA VAL A 131 -3.37 -3.98 -5.88
C VAL A 131 -3.55 -5.45 -6.26
N LEU A 132 -3.67 -6.33 -5.25
CA LEU A 132 -3.87 -7.77 -5.43
C LEU A 132 -5.34 -8.20 -5.29
N ASP A 133 -6.26 -7.24 -5.22
CA ASP A 133 -7.68 -7.52 -5.29
C ASP A 133 -8.06 -8.09 -6.66
N ILE A 134 -9.05 -8.98 -6.69
CA ILE A 134 -9.56 -9.57 -7.94
C ILE A 134 -10.73 -8.73 -8.45
N LYS A 135 -10.71 -8.35 -9.73
CA LYS A 135 -11.81 -7.63 -10.36
C LYS A 135 -13.03 -8.54 -10.54
N ARG A 136 -14.07 -8.28 -9.76
CA ARG A 136 -15.31 -9.05 -9.76
C ARG A 136 -16.45 -8.39 -10.54
N PHE A 137 -16.36 -7.10 -10.82
CA PHE A 137 -17.44 -6.34 -11.45
C PHE A 137 -16.93 -5.58 -12.67
N LYS A 138 -17.76 -5.50 -13.72
CA LYS A 138 -17.42 -4.78 -14.96
C LYS A 138 -17.48 -3.27 -14.77
N ASP A 139 -18.43 -2.81 -13.96
CA ASP A 139 -18.70 -1.39 -13.76
C ASP A 139 -17.90 -0.79 -12.60
N ILE A 140 -17.88 0.51 -12.53
CA ILE A 140 -17.03 1.34 -11.69
C ILE A 140 -17.16 0.97 -10.20
N HIS A 141 -16.06 0.52 -9.63
CA HIS A 141 -15.92 0.30 -8.20
C HIS A 141 -14.58 0.83 -7.72
N ALA A 142 -14.40 0.85 -6.40
CA ALA A 142 -13.15 1.27 -5.77
C ALA A 142 -11.93 0.60 -6.41
N ILE A 143 -12.01 -0.68 -6.75
CA ILE A 143 -10.92 -1.44 -7.39
C ILE A 143 -10.88 -1.19 -8.91
N GLY A 144 -11.89 -1.56 -9.66
CA GLY A 144 -11.96 -1.35 -11.12
C GLY A 144 -10.72 -1.86 -11.85
N ASN A 145 -10.07 -0.99 -12.64
CA ASN A 145 -8.87 -1.31 -13.41
C ASN A 145 -7.55 -1.14 -12.64
N ARG A 146 -7.62 -1.00 -11.31
CA ARG A 146 -6.42 -0.92 -10.44
C ARG A 146 -5.77 -2.30 -10.24
N CYS A 147 -6.52 -3.40 -10.39
CA CYS A 147 -6.05 -4.78 -10.20
C CYS A 147 -5.49 -5.40 -11.49
N TYR A 148 -4.77 -6.51 -11.34
CA TYR A 148 -4.08 -7.20 -12.44
C TYR A 148 -4.88 -8.30 -13.11
N GLY A 149 -6.13 -8.55 -12.70
CA GLY A 149 -6.92 -9.62 -13.32
C GLY A 149 -8.33 -9.79 -12.73
N GLU A 150 -9.08 -10.71 -13.37
CA GLU A 150 -10.45 -11.09 -13.02
C GLU A 150 -10.50 -12.45 -12.28
N ASN A 151 -9.34 -13.10 -12.11
CA ASN A 151 -9.20 -14.38 -11.41
C ASN A 151 -7.87 -14.43 -10.62
N VAL A 152 -7.76 -15.45 -9.77
CA VAL A 152 -6.61 -15.68 -8.89
C VAL A 152 -5.30 -15.74 -9.68
N GLN A 153 -5.26 -16.57 -10.72
CA GLN A 153 -4.06 -16.85 -11.50
C GLN A 153 -3.51 -15.59 -12.18
N GLU A 154 -4.36 -14.75 -12.76
CA GLU A 154 -3.94 -13.50 -13.39
C GLU A 154 -3.34 -12.53 -12.36
N VAL A 155 -4.03 -12.35 -11.23
CA VAL A 155 -3.56 -11.44 -10.17
C VAL A 155 -2.23 -11.92 -9.59
N GLU A 156 -2.07 -13.22 -9.36
CA GLU A 156 -0.81 -13.79 -8.88
C GLU A 156 0.31 -13.64 -9.91
N THR A 157 0.05 -14.02 -11.17
CA THR A 157 1.07 -13.98 -12.22
C THR A 157 1.60 -12.55 -12.42
N TYR A 158 0.71 -11.59 -12.53
CA TYR A 158 1.08 -10.24 -12.92
C TYR A 158 1.32 -9.32 -11.72
N GLY A 159 0.45 -9.37 -10.71
CA GLY A 159 0.58 -8.52 -9.54
C GLY A 159 1.81 -8.83 -8.69
N ILE A 160 2.08 -10.12 -8.44
CA ILE A 160 3.27 -10.53 -7.68
C ILE A 160 4.55 -10.20 -8.45
N GLU A 161 4.54 -10.33 -9.78
CA GLU A 161 5.70 -9.95 -10.57
C GLU A 161 6.00 -8.44 -10.46
N VAL A 162 4.97 -7.59 -10.52
CA VAL A 162 5.15 -6.12 -10.30
C VAL A 162 5.68 -5.84 -8.90
N MET A 163 5.16 -6.49 -7.86
CA MET A 163 5.69 -6.40 -6.50
C MET A 163 7.20 -6.66 -6.47
N LYS A 164 7.62 -7.80 -7.03
CA LYS A 164 9.05 -8.19 -7.09
C LYS A 164 9.92 -7.17 -7.83
N GLN A 165 9.41 -6.62 -8.92
CA GLN A 165 10.17 -5.64 -9.70
C GLN A 165 10.30 -4.29 -8.96
N ILE A 166 9.29 -3.86 -8.22
CA ILE A 166 9.36 -2.69 -7.33
C ILE A 166 10.41 -2.94 -6.23
N GLN A 167 10.34 -4.08 -5.55
CA GLN A 167 11.27 -4.47 -4.49
C GLN A 167 12.72 -4.52 -4.98
N LYS A 168 12.98 -5.04 -6.20
CA LYS A 168 14.31 -5.06 -6.81
C LYS A 168 14.92 -3.67 -7.00
N GLN A 169 14.12 -2.61 -7.04
CA GLN A 169 14.63 -1.23 -7.07
C GLN A 169 14.94 -0.68 -5.67
N GLY A 170 14.69 -1.44 -4.61
CA GLY A 170 14.90 -1.04 -3.21
C GLY A 170 13.75 -0.19 -2.65
N ILE A 171 12.57 -0.31 -3.23
CA ILE A 171 11.33 0.32 -2.75
C ILE A 171 10.50 -0.74 -2.03
N VAL A 172 10.06 -0.46 -0.80
CA VAL A 172 9.11 -1.32 -0.09
C VAL A 172 7.79 -1.34 -0.85
N SER A 173 7.39 -2.53 -1.30
CA SER A 173 6.13 -2.75 -2.01
C SER A 173 5.06 -3.19 -1.02
N VAL A 174 3.95 -2.45 -0.95
CA VAL A 174 2.83 -2.73 -0.04
C VAL A 174 1.67 -3.29 -0.83
N ILE A 175 1.46 -4.60 -0.73
CA ILE A 175 0.33 -5.27 -1.39
C ILE A 175 -0.99 -4.92 -0.70
N LYS A 176 -2.09 -4.72 -1.47
CA LYS A 176 -3.37 -4.24 -0.94
C LYS A 176 -4.58 -4.74 -1.72
N HIS A 177 -5.78 -4.78 -1.12
CA HIS A 177 -6.21 -4.44 0.24
C HIS A 177 -6.64 -5.73 0.96
N PHE A 178 -5.79 -6.27 1.80
CA PHE A 178 -6.08 -7.52 2.51
C PHE A 178 -7.34 -7.40 3.39
N PRO A 179 -8.21 -8.42 3.48
CA PRO A 179 -8.15 -9.75 2.89
C PRO A 179 -8.80 -9.89 1.49
N GLY A 180 -8.96 -8.80 0.75
CA GLY A 180 -9.52 -8.74 -0.59
C GLY A 180 -10.77 -7.85 -0.67
N HIS A 181 -10.68 -6.76 -1.43
CA HIS A 181 -11.75 -5.76 -1.61
C HIS A 181 -12.65 -6.05 -2.83
N GLY A 182 -12.26 -7.00 -3.69
CA GLY A 182 -12.88 -7.23 -4.99
C GLY A 182 -14.36 -7.60 -4.97
N ARG A 183 -14.86 -8.19 -3.86
CA ARG A 183 -16.26 -8.60 -3.71
C ARG A 183 -17.18 -7.48 -3.20
N THR A 184 -16.68 -6.32 -2.89
CA THR A 184 -17.49 -5.23 -2.35
C THR A 184 -17.95 -4.31 -3.48
N LYS A 185 -19.25 -3.97 -3.51
CA LYS A 185 -19.81 -2.93 -4.39
C LYS A 185 -19.69 -1.54 -3.79
N LYS A 186 -19.45 -1.46 -2.48
CA LYS A 186 -19.35 -0.21 -1.72
C LYS A 186 -17.88 0.19 -1.60
N ASP A 187 -17.62 1.46 -1.83
CA ASP A 187 -16.32 2.06 -1.61
C ASP A 187 -16.10 2.26 -0.11
N SER A 188 -14.96 1.80 0.40
CA SER A 188 -14.58 1.94 1.80
C SER A 188 -14.35 3.39 2.24
N HIS A 189 -14.19 4.32 1.30
CA HIS A 189 -14.14 5.76 1.61
C HIS A 189 -15.47 6.33 2.12
N PHE A 190 -16.60 5.68 1.83
CA PHE A 190 -17.94 6.21 2.18
C PHE A 190 -18.74 5.26 3.05
N PHE A 191 -18.38 3.98 3.11
CA PHE A 191 -19.14 2.95 3.81
C PHE A 191 -18.19 1.89 4.35
N LEU A 192 -18.60 1.19 5.41
CA LEU A 192 -17.91 -0.04 5.83
C LEU A 192 -18.39 -1.22 4.95
N PRO A 193 -17.58 -1.64 3.93
CA PRO A 193 -17.96 -2.75 3.07
C PRO A 193 -18.07 -4.03 3.86
N THR A 194 -19.06 -4.87 3.54
CA THR A 194 -19.27 -6.13 4.24
C THR A 194 -19.32 -7.30 3.27
N ILE A 195 -18.44 -8.27 3.48
CA ILE A 195 -18.37 -9.53 2.74
C ILE A 195 -19.04 -10.62 3.58
N ARG A 196 -19.96 -11.39 2.95
CA ARG A 196 -20.72 -12.47 3.59
C ARG A 196 -20.39 -13.86 3.00
N THR A 197 -19.51 -13.91 2.03
CA THR A 197 -19.03 -15.13 1.38
C THR A 197 -18.45 -16.11 2.39
N ARG A 198 -18.58 -17.42 2.13
CA ARG A 198 -18.01 -18.46 2.99
C ARG A 198 -16.49 -18.31 3.08
N GLN A 199 -15.93 -18.65 4.23
CA GLN A 199 -14.51 -18.49 4.49
C GLN A 199 -13.65 -19.30 3.53
N GLU A 200 -14.04 -20.56 3.30
CA GLU A 200 -13.31 -21.47 2.41
C GLU A 200 -13.21 -20.89 0.98
N GLU A 201 -14.32 -20.36 0.47
CA GLU A 201 -14.34 -19.73 -0.86
C GLU A 201 -13.46 -18.47 -0.90
N LEU A 202 -13.44 -17.68 0.16
CA LEU A 202 -12.57 -16.49 0.25
C LEU A 202 -11.11 -16.89 0.29
N GLU A 203 -10.77 -17.93 1.04
CA GLU A 203 -9.40 -18.42 1.16
C GLU A 203 -8.86 -18.99 -0.16
N GLU A 204 -9.70 -19.66 -0.92
CA GLU A 204 -9.37 -20.20 -2.25
C GLU A 204 -9.30 -19.12 -3.34
N THR A 205 -9.85 -17.93 -3.08
CA THR A 205 -9.94 -16.88 -4.10
C THR A 205 -9.33 -15.55 -3.64
N ASP A 206 -10.11 -14.70 -2.99
CA ASP A 206 -9.73 -13.29 -2.73
C ASP A 206 -8.54 -13.16 -1.77
N VAL A 207 -8.37 -14.11 -0.87
CA VAL A 207 -7.27 -14.15 0.11
C VAL A 207 -6.00 -14.80 -0.47
N HIS A 208 -6.16 -15.73 -1.42
CA HIS A 208 -5.08 -16.55 -1.97
C HIS A 208 -3.92 -15.72 -2.59
N PRO A 209 -4.17 -14.67 -3.39
CA PRO A 209 -3.09 -13.85 -3.95
C PRO A 209 -2.19 -13.21 -2.88
N PHE A 210 -2.75 -12.83 -1.74
CA PHE A 210 -1.97 -12.28 -0.63
C PHE A 210 -1.09 -13.33 0.04
N GLN A 211 -1.64 -14.54 0.27
CA GLN A 211 -0.86 -15.64 0.81
C GLN A 211 0.30 -15.99 -0.11
N ARG A 212 0.03 -16.08 -1.41
CA ARG A 212 1.06 -16.35 -2.41
C ARG A 212 2.11 -15.24 -2.45
N ALA A 213 1.72 -13.97 -2.42
CA ALA A 213 2.65 -12.84 -2.38
C ALA A 213 3.55 -12.86 -1.13
N ILE A 214 3.01 -13.23 0.04
CA ILE A 214 3.79 -13.42 1.27
C ILE A 214 4.84 -14.53 1.10
N GLN A 215 4.47 -15.66 0.51
CA GLN A 215 5.40 -16.76 0.20
C GLN A 215 6.51 -16.33 -0.79
N GLU A 216 6.20 -15.40 -1.67
CA GLU A 216 7.13 -14.81 -2.64
C GLU A 216 7.91 -13.60 -2.09
N GLY A 217 7.79 -13.32 -0.77
CA GLY A 217 8.58 -12.33 -0.06
C GLY A 217 8.02 -10.92 -0.07
N ALA A 218 6.69 -10.75 0.07
CA ALA A 218 6.09 -9.43 0.24
C ALA A 218 6.64 -8.69 1.46
N ASP A 219 7.17 -7.48 1.27
CA ASP A 219 7.74 -6.65 2.34
C ASP A 219 6.68 -6.13 3.30
N ALA A 220 5.54 -5.71 2.74
CA ALA A 220 4.47 -5.05 3.48
C ALA A 220 3.08 -5.40 2.92
N ILE A 221 2.07 -5.38 3.79
CA ILE A 221 0.68 -5.63 3.46
C ILE A 221 -0.21 -4.52 4.04
N MET A 222 -1.12 -3.99 3.24
CA MET A 222 -2.14 -3.05 3.69
C MET A 222 -3.46 -3.78 3.96
N VAL A 223 -3.99 -3.61 5.17
CA VAL A 223 -5.25 -4.18 5.60
C VAL A 223 -6.36 -3.16 5.42
N GLY A 224 -7.33 -3.50 4.58
CA GLY A 224 -8.46 -2.63 4.27
C GLY A 224 -9.51 -2.57 5.40
N HIS A 225 -10.29 -1.48 5.41
CA HIS A 225 -11.45 -1.34 6.30
C HIS A 225 -12.65 -2.12 5.75
N ILE A 226 -12.55 -3.45 5.78
CA ILE A 226 -13.52 -4.39 5.20
C ILE A 226 -14.00 -5.34 6.29
N LYS A 227 -15.31 -5.45 6.46
CA LYS A 227 -15.91 -6.42 7.38
C LYS A 227 -16.12 -7.76 6.67
N VAL A 228 -15.34 -8.77 7.00
CA VAL A 228 -15.45 -10.13 6.48
C VAL A 228 -16.13 -11.01 7.53
N LYS A 229 -17.48 -11.09 7.49
CA LYS A 229 -18.29 -11.67 8.57
C LYS A 229 -17.94 -13.12 8.94
N LYS A 230 -17.43 -13.88 7.98
CA LYS A 230 -17.07 -15.29 8.23
C LYS A 230 -15.67 -15.47 8.81
N MET A 231 -14.82 -14.43 8.75
CA MET A 231 -13.51 -14.41 9.41
C MET A 231 -13.60 -13.71 10.77
N ASP A 232 -14.31 -12.56 10.84
CA ASP A 232 -14.60 -11.86 12.08
C ASP A 232 -15.98 -11.19 12.00
N GLU A 233 -16.90 -11.64 12.87
CA GLU A 233 -18.26 -11.09 12.90
C GLU A 233 -18.31 -9.71 13.57
N LYS A 234 -17.35 -9.38 14.43
CA LYS A 234 -17.38 -8.19 15.26
C LYS A 234 -16.64 -7.02 14.63
N TYR A 235 -15.41 -7.24 14.18
CA TYR A 235 -14.51 -6.17 13.74
C TYR A 235 -14.26 -6.19 12.23
N PRO A 236 -13.98 -5.01 11.60
CA PRO A 236 -13.40 -4.96 10.26
C PRO A 236 -11.97 -5.52 10.29
N ALA A 237 -11.45 -5.92 9.13
CA ALA A 237 -10.16 -6.58 9.03
C ALA A 237 -9.02 -5.77 9.68
N SER A 238 -9.00 -4.46 9.50
CA SER A 238 -7.99 -3.55 10.07
C SER A 238 -7.98 -3.46 11.60
N LEU A 239 -9.06 -3.89 12.27
CA LEU A 239 -9.19 -3.93 13.74
C LEU A 239 -9.35 -5.35 14.29
N SER A 240 -9.21 -6.38 13.42
CA SER A 240 -9.46 -7.76 13.78
C SER A 240 -8.18 -8.46 14.22
N GLU A 241 -8.14 -8.84 15.47
CA GLU A 241 -7.08 -9.72 15.99
C GLU A 241 -7.06 -11.07 15.24
N LYS A 242 -8.25 -11.63 14.90
CA LYS A 242 -8.37 -12.89 14.15
C LYS A 242 -7.74 -12.79 12.75
N ILE A 243 -7.86 -11.65 12.08
CA ILE A 243 -7.35 -11.46 10.72
C ILE A 243 -5.89 -11.04 10.75
N VAL A 244 -5.50 -10.11 11.59
CA VAL A 244 -4.13 -9.62 11.65
C VAL A 244 -3.27 -10.50 12.58
N GLY A 245 -3.71 -10.74 13.81
CA GLY A 245 -2.95 -11.50 14.79
C GLY A 245 -2.91 -12.99 14.46
N GLN A 246 -4.08 -13.63 14.36
CA GLN A 246 -4.12 -15.07 14.13
C GLN A 246 -3.72 -15.41 12.69
N LYS A 247 -4.42 -14.90 11.67
CA LYS A 247 -4.20 -15.35 10.28
C LYS A 247 -2.85 -14.88 9.71
N LEU A 248 -2.54 -13.56 9.75
CA LEU A 248 -1.28 -13.08 9.18
C LEU A 248 -0.08 -13.47 10.05
N ARG A 249 -0.12 -13.17 11.35
CA ARG A 249 1.06 -13.34 12.21
C ARG A 249 1.29 -14.78 12.63
N THR A 250 0.23 -15.50 13.04
CA THR A 250 0.34 -16.88 13.57
C THR A 250 0.30 -17.91 12.45
N ASP A 251 -0.82 -17.99 11.69
CA ASP A 251 -1.05 -19.07 10.73
C ASP A 251 -0.09 -18.98 9.52
N TRP A 252 0.13 -17.76 9.00
CA TRP A 252 1.04 -17.54 7.85
C TRP A 252 2.45 -17.16 8.26
N ASN A 253 2.72 -16.97 9.56
CA ASN A 253 4.03 -16.57 10.10
C ASN A 253 4.61 -15.33 9.40
N TYR A 254 3.75 -14.42 8.96
CA TYR A 254 4.17 -13.22 8.24
C TYR A 254 4.94 -12.27 9.17
N LYS A 255 6.16 -11.92 8.79
CA LYS A 255 7.05 -11.06 9.57
C LYS A 255 7.19 -9.64 8.97
N GLY A 256 6.65 -9.42 7.77
CA GLY A 256 6.69 -8.12 7.11
C GLY A 256 5.83 -7.06 7.80
N LEU A 257 5.90 -5.85 7.28
CA LEU A 257 5.13 -4.72 7.81
C LEU A 257 3.63 -4.89 7.53
N VAL A 258 2.81 -4.58 8.52
CA VAL A 258 1.35 -4.49 8.35
C VAL A 258 0.93 -3.04 8.58
N VAL A 259 0.28 -2.45 7.60
CA VAL A 259 -0.29 -1.09 7.69
C VAL A 259 -1.80 -1.17 7.51
N THR A 260 -2.53 -0.25 8.11
CA THR A 260 -3.97 -0.09 7.81
C THR A 260 -4.14 0.80 6.58
N ASP A 261 -5.29 0.71 5.93
CA ASP A 261 -5.78 1.78 5.07
C ASP A 261 -5.99 3.06 5.89
N ASP A 262 -6.29 4.19 5.23
CA ASP A 262 -6.42 5.48 5.89
C ASP A 262 -7.51 5.43 6.99
N ILE A 263 -7.10 5.69 8.23
CA ILE A 263 -8.00 5.67 9.41
C ILE A 263 -9.09 6.73 9.37
N LYS A 264 -9.04 7.69 8.43
CA LYS A 264 -10.11 8.67 8.18
C LYS A 264 -11.21 8.12 7.29
N MET A 265 -11.02 6.95 6.68
CA MET A 265 -12.07 6.25 5.93
C MET A 265 -13.12 5.71 6.91
N LEU A 266 -14.40 5.81 6.56
CA LEU A 266 -15.51 5.34 7.39
C LEU A 266 -15.78 3.84 7.21
#